data_e05994db04815e36ce447037fc796e2e
#
_entry.id   e05994db04815e36ce447037fc796e2e
#
_cell.length_a   1.000
_cell.length_b   1.000
_cell.length_c   1.000
_cell.angle_alpha   90.00
_cell.angle_beta   90.00
_cell.angle_gamma   90.00
#
_symmetry.space_group_name_H-M   'P 1'
#
loop_
_entity.id
_entity.type
_entity.pdbx_description
1 polymer ?
#
loop_
_entity_poly.entity_id
_entity_poly.type
_entity_poly.pdbx_seq_one_letter_code
_entity_poly.pdbx_strand_id
1 'polypeptide(L)'
;MLASDILQLLGFVFEVLTFVVLIRVLLSWFPGVNPFHPLVRLIRTIADPILAPFRGLLPTFGGMLDISPLLAIIVLEVLAEICFSLSADVFGGVSIGAIVVGAIEQLVLTLIILVAVLVLLRFLLSLFHADPWHPLTRAITTMAKPFVRPFDGIVTGHSSIDIEALVACVAYIVVFLIAKFALDWLAALV
;
A
#
# COMPACT_ATOMS: atom_id res chain seq x y z
N MET A 1 -11.40 -29.32 7.19
CA MET A 1 -10.00 -29.18 7.60
C MET A 1 -9.07 -28.98 6.40
N LEU A 2 -8.76 -29.99 5.57
CA LEU A 2 -7.80 -29.80 4.45
C LEU A 2 -8.21 -28.70 3.44
N ALA A 3 -9.49 -28.55 3.12
CA ALA A 3 -9.96 -27.55 2.18
C ALA A 3 -9.86 -26.13 2.76
N SER A 4 -10.20 -25.94 4.04
CA SER A 4 -10.06 -24.67 4.74
C SER A 4 -8.59 -24.22 4.83
N ASP A 5 -7.69 -25.17 5.15
CA ASP A 5 -6.27 -24.90 5.27
C ASP A 5 -5.65 -24.50 3.91
N ILE A 6 -6.09 -25.14 2.82
CA ILE A 6 -5.66 -24.77 1.47
C ILE A 6 -6.17 -23.38 1.08
N LEU A 7 -7.42 -23.04 1.39
CA LEU A 7 -7.98 -21.72 1.11
C LEU A 7 -7.27 -20.63 1.92
N GLN A 8 -6.98 -20.87 3.20
CA GLN A 8 -6.20 -19.93 4.02
C GLN A 8 -4.80 -19.73 3.44
N LEU A 9 -4.14 -20.83 3.02
CA LEU A 9 -2.82 -20.73 2.41
C LEU A 9 -2.86 -19.92 1.10
N LEU A 10 -3.89 -20.12 0.27
CA LEU A 10 -4.09 -19.34 -0.96
C LEU A 10 -4.34 -17.87 -0.66
N GLY A 11 -5.17 -17.53 0.33
CA GLY A 11 -5.40 -16.17 0.78
C GLY A 11 -4.08 -15.50 1.19
N PHE A 12 -3.30 -16.18 2.02
CA PHE A 12 -1.97 -15.70 2.43
C PHE A 12 -1.01 -15.51 1.24
N VAL A 13 -1.04 -16.39 0.25
CA VAL A 13 -0.24 -16.22 -0.98
C VAL A 13 -0.66 -14.96 -1.73
N PHE A 14 -1.95 -14.66 -1.85
CA PHE A 14 -2.42 -13.43 -2.49
C PHE A 14 -1.98 -12.17 -1.72
N GLU A 15 -2.02 -12.18 -0.38
CA GLU A 15 -1.48 -11.06 0.43
C GLU A 15 0.02 -10.86 0.20
N VAL A 16 0.80 -11.94 0.17
CA VAL A 16 2.24 -11.84 -0.13
C VAL A 16 2.47 -11.28 -1.53
N LEU A 17 1.66 -11.68 -2.52
CA LEU A 17 1.75 -11.16 -3.88
C LEU A 17 1.38 -9.66 -3.93
N THR A 18 0.37 -9.22 -3.19
CA THR A 18 0.03 -7.81 -3.02
C THR A 18 1.23 -7.01 -2.48
N PHE A 19 1.89 -7.53 -1.45
CA PHE A 19 3.09 -6.90 -0.89
C PHE A 19 4.23 -6.83 -1.91
N VAL A 20 4.46 -7.88 -2.69
CA VAL A 20 5.48 -7.90 -3.77
C VAL A 20 5.14 -6.87 -4.85
N VAL A 21 3.87 -6.76 -5.25
CA VAL A 21 3.41 -5.74 -6.20
C VAL A 21 3.62 -4.32 -5.64
N LEU A 22 3.30 -4.08 -4.35
CA LEU A 22 3.58 -2.82 -3.68
C LEU A 22 5.07 -2.45 -3.72
N ILE A 23 5.95 -3.38 -3.36
CA ILE A 23 7.40 -3.14 -3.45
C ILE A 23 7.80 -2.83 -4.90
N ARG A 24 7.24 -3.54 -5.88
CA ARG A 24 7.52 -3.30 -7.30
C ARG A 24 7.12 -1.89 -7.75
N VAL A 25 5.97 -1.40 -7.26
CA VAL A 25 5.51 -0.03 -7.50
C VAL A 25 6.48 0.98 -6.88
N LEU A 26 6.82 0.80 -5.61
CA LEU A 26 7.80 1.64 -4.93
C LEU A 26 9.13 1.66 -5.70
N LEU A 27 9.65 0.49 -6.10
CA LEU A 27 10.88 0.41 -6.89
C LEU A 27 10.79 1.14 -8.25
N SER A 28 9.60 1.25 -8.85
CA SER A 28 9.43 2.00 -10.10
C SER A 28 9.56 3.51 -9.90
N TRP A 29 9.32 3.96 -8.70
CA TRP A 29 9.37 5.37 -8.33
C TRP A 29 10.75 5.83 -7.90
N PHE A 30 11.65 4.90 -7.53
CA PHE A 30 13.00 5.25 -7.13
C PHE A 30 13.96 5.34 -8.33
N PRO A 31 14.36 6.56 -8.74
CA PRO A 31 15.40 6.72 -9.74
C PRO A 31 16.75 6.26 -9.16
N GLY A 32 17.47 5.43 -9.90
CA GLY A 32 18.80 4.93 -9.49
C GLY A 32 18.82 3.56 -8.84
N VAL A 33 17.69 2.90 -8.67
CA VAL A 33 17.68 1.47 -8.28
C VAL A 33 18.30 0.66 -9.40
N ASN A 34 19.39 -0.06 -9.06
CA ASN A 34 20.06 -0.93 -10.02
C ASN A 34 19.12 -2.06 -10.49
N PRO A 35 18.68 -2.07 -11.76
CA PRO A 35 17.75 -3.07 -12.27
C PRO A 35 18.35 -4.48 -12.30
N PHE A 36 19.68 -4.60 -12.22
CA PHE A 36 20.40 -5.87 -12.23
C PHE A 36 20.63 -6.45 -10.83
N HIS A 37 20.26 -5.70 -9.78
CA HIS A 37 20.35 -6.23 -8.42
C HIS A 37 19.46 -7.47 -8.26
N PRO A 38 19.96 -8.58 -7.67
CA PRO A 38 19.24 -9.86 -7.64
C PRO A 38 17.85 -9.75 -6.98
N LEU A 39 17.71 -8.98 -5.91
CA LEU A 39 16.40 -8.74 -5.25
C LEU A 39 15.44 -7.98 -6.16
N VAL A 40 15.90 -6.95 -6.86
CA VAL A 40 15.05 -6.18 -7.80
C VAL A 40 14.60 -7.06 -8.95
N ARG A 41 15.48 -7.91 -9.45
CA ARG A 41 15.16 -8.87 -10.51
C ARG A 41 14.14 -9.89 -10.04
N LEU A 42 14.28 -10.42 -8.82
CA LEU A 42 13.33 -11.36 -8.23
C LEU A 42 11.94 -10.73 -8.13
N ILE A 43 11.84 -9.53 -7.55
CA ILE A 43 10.58 -8.79 -7.41
C ILE A 43 9.92 -8.56 -8.77
N ARG A 44 10.69 -8.15 -9.78
CA ARG A 44 10.19 -7.97 -11.16
C ARG A 44 9.70 -9.27 -11.76
N THR A 45 10.42 -10.37 -11.58
CA THR A 45 10.06 -11.67 -12.13
C THR A 45 8.71 -12.16 -11.59
N ILE A 46 8.40 -11.85 -10.32
CA ILE A 46 7.12 -12.24 -9.68
C ILE A 46 6.02 -11.23 -10.02
N ALA A 47 6.28 -9.93 -9.88
CA ALA A 47 5.25 -8.90 -10.00
C ALA A 47 4.90 -8.55 -11.47
N ASP A 48 5.87 -8.56 -12.40
CA ASP A 48 5.63 -8.15 -13.79
C ASP A 48 4.58 -9.02 -14.52
N PRO A 49 4.53 -10.37 -14.38
CA PRO A 49 3.46 -11.17 -14.96
C PRO A 49 2.08 -10.88 -14.34
N ILE A 50 2.02 -10.54 -13.04
CA ILE A 50 0.78 -10.17 -12.36
C ILE A 50 0.28 -8.82 -12.87
N LEU A 51 1.17 -7.88 -13.09
CA LEU A 51 0.86 -6.55 -13.59
C LEU A 51 0.53 -6.54 -15.10
N ALA A 52 1.04 -7.51 -15.86
CA ALA A 52 0.90 -7.55 -17.32
C ALA A 52 -0.54 -7.40 -17.82
N PRO A 53 -1.57 -8.13 -17.28
CA PRO A 53 -2.94 -8.02 -17.75
C PRO A 53 -3.58 -6.66 -17.43
N PHE A 54 -3.07 -5.91 -16.45
CA PHE A 54 -3.62 -4.62 -16.04
C PHE A 54 -2.97 -3.44 -16.76
N ARG A 55 -1.81 -3.64 -17.42
CA ARG A 55 -1.11 -2.59 -18.17
C ARG A 55 -1.95 -2.12 -19.35
N GLY A 56 -2.19 -0.81 -19.40
CA GLY A 56 -2.95 -0.19 -20.49
C GLY A 56 -4.47 -0.24 -20.36
N LEU A 57 -5.02 -0.85 -19.28
CA LEU A 57 -6.46 -0.82 -18.99
C LEU A 57 -6.92 0.56 -18.52
N LEU A 58 -6.05 1.28 -17.81
CA LEU A 58 -6.33 2.63 -17.32
C LEU A 58 -5.45 3.67 -18.02
N PRO A 59 -6.02 4.86 -18.28
CA PRO A 59 -5.23 5.97 -18.82
C PRO A 59 -4.13 6.37 -17.84
N THR A 60 -2.92 6.54 -18.34
CA THR A 60 -1.82 7.11 -17.57
C THR A 60 -2.07 8.60 -17.37
N PHE A 61 -2.22 9.05 -16.12
CA PHE A 61 -2.37 10.47 -15.83
C PHE A 61 -1.04 11.21 -16.09
N GLY A 62 -1.01 11.99 -17.15
CA GLY A 62 0.15 12.81 -17.51
C GLY A 62 1.43 12.05 -17.87
N GLY A 63 1.36 10.75 -18.17
CA GLY A 63 2.52 9.92 -18.53
C GLY A 63 3.45 9.57 -17.35
N MET A 64 3.16 10.04 -16.14
CA MET A 64 4.02 9.85 -14.95
C MET A 64 3.48 8.83 -13.95
N LEU A 65 2.15 8.67 -13.86
CA LEU A 65 1.51 7.78 -12.89
C LEU A 65 0.76 6.66 -13.64
N ASP A 66 1.30 5.47 -13.53
CA ASP A 66 0.63 4.25 -13.97
C ASP A 66 -0.26 3.74 -12.82
N ILE A 67 -1.58 3.80 -13.02
CA ILE A 67 -2.58 3.34 -12.03
C ILE A 67 -2.83 1.82 -12.19
N SER A 68 -2.29 1.19 -13.23
CA SER A 68 -2.46 -0.25 -13.46
C SER A 68 -2.07 -1.13 -12.25
N PRO A 69 -1.01 -0.80 -11.46
CA PRO A 69 -0.70 -1.55 -10.26
C PRO A 69 -1.79 -1.49 -9.18
N LEU A 70 -2.53 -0.37 -9.10
CA LEU A 70 -3.63 -0.24 -8.14
C LEU A 70 -4.75 -1.24 -8.44
N LEU A 71 -5.09 -1.43 -9.74
CA LEU A 71 -6.04 -2.48 -10.15
C LEU A 71 -5.56 -3.88 -9.79
N ALA A 72 -4.28 -4.18 -10.00
CA ALA A 72 -3.70 -5.46 -9.63
C ALA A 72 -3.81 -5.71 -8.13
N ILE A 73 -3.52 -4.70 -7.30
CA ILE A 73 -3.67 -4.76 -5.85
C ILE A 73 -5.13 -5.03 -5.47
N ILE A 74 -6.09 -4.28 -6.02
CA ILE A 74 -7.52 -4.49 -5.75
C ILE A 74 -7.95 -5.93 -6.07
N VAL A 75 -7.54 -6.45 -7.23
CA VAL A 75 -7.91 -7.81 -7.63
C VAL A 75 -7.28 -8.84 -6.69
N LEU A 76 -6.02 -8.69 -6.30
CA LEU A 76 -5.35 -9.58 -5.37
C LEU A 76 -5.99 -9.54 -3.98
N GLU A 77 -6.36 -8.36 -3.47
CA GLU A 77 -7.07 -8.18 -2.20
C GLU A 77 -8.44 -8.86 -2.23
N VAL A 78 -9.22 -8.68 -3.31
CA VAL A 78 -10.51 -9.35 -3.47
C VAL A 78 -10.33 -10.87 -3.51
N LEU A 79 -9.32 -11.39 -4.20
CA LEU A 79 -9.03 -12.82 -4.24
C LEU A 79 -8.62 -13.37 -2.88
N ALA A 80 -7.79 -12.63 -2.13
CA ALA A 80 -7.41 -13.00 -0.77
C ALA A 80 -8.63 -13.06 0.14
N GLU A 81 -9.47 -12.02 0.11
CA GLU A 81 -10.69 -11.95 0.92
C GLU A 81 -11.68 -13.09 0.60
N ILE A 82 -11.88 -13.40 -0.69
CA ILE A 82 -12.70 -14.56 -1.10
C ILE A 82 -12.14 -15.84 -0.49
N CYS A 83 -10.83 -16.06 -0.56
CA CYS A 83 -10.19 -17.25 -0.01
C CYS A 83 -10.35 -17.33 1.51
N PHE A 84 -10.16 -16.24 2.24
CA PHE A 84 -10.33 -16.21 3.70
C PHE A 84 -11.78 -16.40 4.11
N SER A 85 -12.72 -15.71 3.47
CA SER A 85 -14.15 -15.85 3.73
C SER A 85 -14.63 -17.28 3.49
N LEU A 86 -14.24 -17.90 2.36
CA LEU A 86 -14.57 -19.31 2.07
C LEU A 86 -13.91 -20.29 3.05
N SER A 87 -12.72 -19.95 3.58
CA SER A 87 -12.04 -20.81 4.57
C SER A 87 -12.71 -20.78 5.94
N ALA A 88 -13.25 -19.62 6.32
CA ALA A 88 -13.96 -19.44 7.59
C ALA A 88 -15.33 -20.11 7.58
N ASP A 89 -15.96 -20.20 6.41
CA ASP A 89 -17.37 -20.54 6.26
C ASP A 89 -17.61 -21.89 5.56
N VAL A 90 -16.86 -22.91 5.95
CA VAL A 90 -17.05 -24.29 5.43
C VAL A 90 -18.48 -24.82 5.67
N PHE A 91 -19.32 -24.14 6.50
CA PHE A 91 -20.67 -24.57 6.90
C PHE A 91 -21.76 -23.50 6.93
N GLY A 92 -21.50 -22.23 6.63
CA GLY A 92 -22.42 -21.14 6.98
C GLY A 92 -22.87 -20.16 5.90
N GLY A 93 -22.49 -20.25 4.66
CA GLY A 93 -22.98 -19.35 3.59
C GLY A 93 -22.35 -17.95 3.61
N VAL A 94 -21.31 -17.75 2.83
CA VAL A 94 -20.61 -16.45 2.71
C VAL A 94 -21.54 -15.41 2.12
N SER A 95 -21.77 -14.31 2.84
CA SER A 95 -22.46 -13.15 2.29
C SER A 95 -21.56 -12.43 1.26
N ILE A 96 -22.08 -12.21 0.05
CA ILE A 96 -21.38 -11.38 -0.96
C ILE A 96 -21.11 -9.98 -0.39
N GLY A 97 -22.01 -9.46 0.46
CA GLY A 97 -21.82 -8.20 1.16
C GLY A 97 -20.58 -8.19 2.03
N ALA A 98 -20.38 -9.24 2.83
CA ALA A 98 -19.20 -9.36 3.69
C ALA A 98 -17.89 -9.42 2.89
N ILE A 99 -17.85 -10.16 1.77
CA ILE A 99 -16.68 -10.21 0.87
C ILE A 99 -16.35 -8.81 0.33
N VAL A 100 -17.37 -8.09 -0.15
CA VAL A 100 -17.16 -6.75 -0.73
C VAL A 100 -16.70 -5.75 0.34
N VAL A 101 -17.29 -5.78 1.53
CA VAL A 101 -16.89 -4.91 2.65
C VAL A 101 -15.46 -5.21 3.08
N GLY A 102 -15.10 -6.50 3.26
CA GLY A 102 -13.75 -6.91 3.65
C GLY A 102 -12.69 -6.50 2.60
N ALA A 103 -12.99 -6.69 1.30
CA ALA A 103 -12.09 -6.27 0.23
C ALA A 103 -11.89 -4.74 0.19
N ILE A 104 -12.96 -3.95 0.43
CA ILE A 104 -12.86 -2.49 0.52
C ILE A 104 -12.05 -2.08 1.76
N GLU A 105 -12.32 -2.72 2.89
CA GLU A 105 -11.57 -2.50 4.14
C GLU A 105 -10.09 -2.69 3.91
N GLN A 106 -9.70 -3.86 3.42
CA GLN A 106 -8.30 -4.20 3.19
C GLN A 106 -7.62 -3.22 2.22
N LEU A 107 -8.30 -2.88 1.12
CA LEU A 107 -7.80 -1.89 0.17
C LEU A 107 -7.55 -0.52 0.82
N VAL A 108 -8.52 -0.02 1.58
CA VAL A 108 -8.42 1.30 2.25
C VAL A 108 -7.28 1.29 3.26
N LEU A 109 -7.18 0.25 4.09
CA LEU A 109 -6.12 0.12 5.10
C LEU A 109 -4.74 0.01 4.44
N THR A 110 -4.60 -0.78 3.37
CA THR A 110 -3.36 -0.93 2.60
C THR A 110 -2.90 0.41 2.02
N LEU A 111 -3.81 1.20 1.46
CA LEU A 111 -3.49 2.53 0.93
C LEU A 111 -3.04 3.51 2.03
N ILE A 112 -3.72 3.50 3.19
CA ILE A 112 -3.33 4.35 4.33
C ILE A 112 -1.94 3.96 4.85
N ILE A 113 -1.66 2.66 4.99
CA ILE A 113 -0.34 2.17 5.41
C ILE A 113 0.73 2.59 4.40
N LEU A 114 0.48 2.46 3.10
CA LEU A 114 1.42 2.87 2.07
C LEU A 114 1.80 4.35 2.19
N VAL A 115 0.80 5.23 2.38
CA VAL A 115 1.02 6.66 2.60
C VAL A 115 1.77 6.90 3.90
N ALA A 116 1.39 6.24 4.99
CA ALA A 116 2.06 6.38 6.29
C ALA A 116 3.54 5.96 6.22
N VAL A 117 3.86 4.86 5.54
CA VAL A 117 5.24 4.41 5.32
C VAL A 117 6.03 5.42 4.48
N LEU A 118 5.43 5.99 3.43
CA LEU A 118 6.08 6.99 2.60
C LEU A 118 6.41 8.28 3.40
N VAL A 119 5.46 8.73 4.22
CA VAL A 119 5.65 9.90 5.09
C VAL A 119 6.68 9.59 6.19
N LEU A 120 6.65 8.39 6.77
CA LEU A 120 7.63 7.94 7.75
C LEU A 120 9.05 7.91 7.15
N LEU A 121 9.22 7.40 5.93
CA LEU A 121 10.51 7.40 5.23
C LEU A 121 11.01 8.83 5.02
N ARG A 122 10.15 9.78 4.64
CA ARG A 122 10.51 11.19 4.54
C ARG A 122 10.98 11.74 5.88
N PHE A 123 10.26 11.47 6.97
CA PHE A 123 10.66 11.87 8.32
C PHE A 123 12.01 11.28 8.73
N LEU A 124 12.23 9.96 8.51
CA LEU A 124 13.49 9.30 8.83
C LEU A 124 14.67 9.88 8.02
N LEU A 125 14.48 10.17 6.74
CA LEU A 125 15.51 10.83 5.92
C LEU A 125 15.88 12.20 6.48
N SER A 126 14.90 12.96 6.96
CA SER A 126 15.15 14.24 7.64
C SER A 126 15.88 14.05 8.97
N LEU A 127 15.47 13.07 9.77
CA LEU A 127 16.09 12.76 11.07
C LEU A 127 17.57 12.38 10.93
N PHE A 128 17.91 11.58 9.91
CA PHE A 128 19.30 11.17 9.61
C PHE A 128 20.07 12.20 8.79
N HIS A 129 19.52 13.39 8.56
CA HIS A 129 20.14 14.45 7.75
C HIS A 129 20.62 13.94 6.39
N ALA A 130 19.81 13.08 5.76
CA ALA A 130 20.15 12.53 4.44
C ALA A 130 20.35 13.64 3.40
N ASP A 131 21.36 13.46 2.55
CA ASP A 131 21.71 14.45 1.51
C ASP A 131 20.48 14.77 0.63
N PRO A 132 20.00 16.02 0.59
CA PRO A 132 18.85 16.42 -0.23
C PRO A 132 19.06 16.23 -1.74
N TRP A 133 20.31 16.19 -2.18
CA TRP A 133 20.68 16.00 -3.58
C TRP A 133 20.71 14.54 -4.00
N HIS A 134 20.68 13.62 -3.03
CA HIS A 134 20.62 12.20 -3.34
C HIS A 134 19.31 11.85 -4.06
N PRO A 135 19.35 11.10 -5.17
CA PRO A 135 18.17 10.79 -5.97
C PRO A 135 17.02 10.14 -5.17
N LEU A 136 17.34 9.26 -4.21
CA LEU A 136 16.37 8.60 -3.35
C LEU A 136 15.67 9.59 -2.41
N THR A 137 16.43 10.49 -1.77
CA THR A 137 15.89 11.50 -0.87
C THR A 137 14.92 12.41 -1.63
N ARG A 138 15.31 12.85 -2.83
CA ARG A 138 14.49 13.70 -3.69
C ARG A 138 13.21 12.98 -4.16
N ALA A 139 13.30 11.70 -4.52
CA ALA A 139 12.14 10.92 -4.91
C ALA A 139 11.14 10.81 -3.75
N ILE A 140 11.57 10.34 -2.58
CA ILE A 140 10.72 10.17 -1.40
C ILE A 140 10.07 11.50 -0.99
N THR A 141 10.85 12.58 -0.89
CA THR A 141 10.34 13.89 -0.49
C THR A 141 9.32 14.44 -1.49
N THR A 142 9.57 14.27 -2.80
CA THR A 142 8.64 14.71 -3.84
C THR A 142 7.32 13.95 -3.77
N MET A 143 7.36 12.64 -3.55
CA MET A 143 6.18 11.79 -3.50
C MET A 143 5.39 11.95 -2.20
N ALA A 144 6.08 12.13 -1.07
CA ALA A 144 5.44 12.39 0.21
C ALA A 144 4.83 13.82 0.29
N LYS A 145 5.30 14.75 -0.54
CA LYS A 145 4.88 16.15 -0.53
C LYS A 145 3.36 16.35 -0.54
N PRO A 146 2.55 15.74 -1.44
CA PRO A 146 1.10 15.94 -1.45
C PRO A 146 0.44 15.49 -0.16
N PHE A 147 0.99 14.49 0.53
CA PHE A 147 0.45 13.92 1.76
C PHE A 147 0.87 14.69 3.02
N VAL A 148 1.98 15.40 2.97
CA VAL A 148 2.44 16.26 4.07
C VAL A 148 1.89 17.68 3.94
N ARG A 149 1.61 18.14 2.72
CA ARG A 149 1.09 19.49 2.43
C ARG A 149 -0.11 19.94 3.29
N PRO A 150 -1.09 19.08 3.65
CA PRO A 150 -2.18 19.50 4.54
C PRO A 150 -1.72 19.92 5.94
N PHE A 151 -0.51 19.54 6.32
CA PHE A 151 0.11 19.81 7.63
C PHE A 151 1.15 20.94 7.55
N ASP A 152 1.40 21.49 6.35
CA ASP A 152 2.31 22.62 6.15
C ASP A 152 1.83 23.80 7.00
N GLY A 153 2.75 24.41 7.78
CA GLY A 153 2.46 25.60 8.59
C GLY A 153 1.85 25.32 9.97
N ILE A 154 1.61 24.06 10.35
CA ILE A 154 1.19 23.71 11.73
C ILE A 154 2.32 24.01 12.71
N VAL A 155 3.56 23.87 12.26
CA VAL A 155 4.76 24.15 13.06
C VAL A 155 5.51 25.34 12.48
N THR A 156 5.42 26.49 13.13
CA THR A 156 6.16 27.68 12.79
C THR A 156 7.55 27.66 13.46
N GLY A 157 8.49 26.93 12.89
CA GLY A 157 9.87 26.88 13.42
C GLY A 157 10.84 26.37 12.35
N HIS A 158 12.00 27.00 12.24
CA HIS A 158 13.11 26.50 11.43
C HIS A 158 13.82 25.41 12.22
N SER A 159 13.27 24.17 12.21
CA SER A 159 13.97 23.03 12.76
C SER A 159 14.75 22.31 11.64
N SER A 160 15.90 21.77 11.99
CA SER A 160 16.67 20.89 11.09
C SER A 160 15.96 19.58 10.78
N ILE A 161 14.90 19.24 11.53
CA ILE A 161 14.10 18.04 11.41
C ILE A 161 12.73 18.42 10.83
N ASP A 162 12.22 17.62 9.90
CA ASP A 162 10.90 17.80 9.28
C ASP A 162 9.77 17.39 10.25
N ILE A 163 9.42 18.33 11.15
CA ILE A 163 8.37 18.12 12.16
C ILE A 163 7.00 17.98 11.48
N GLU A 164 6.79 18.61 10.33
CA GLU A 164 5.54 18.48 9.55
C GLU A 164 5.32 17.05 9.09
N ALA A 165 6.39 16.36 8.66
CA ALA A 165 6.31 14.94 8.32
C ALA A 165 6.03 14.05 9.56
N LEU A 166 6.55 14.41 10.74
CA LEU A 166 6.24 13.70 11.98
C LEU A 166 4.75 13.85 12.34
N VAL A 167 4.22 15.07 12.30
CA VAL A 167 2.80 15.36 12.57
C VAL A 167 1.91 14.61 11.57
N ALA A 168 2.27 14.64 10.30
CA ALA A 168 1.56 13.89 9.25
C ALA A 168 1.58 12.39 9.52
N CYS A 169 2.72 11.82 9.94
CA CYS A 169 2.84 10.40 10.27
C CYS A 169 1.90 10.01 11.42
N VAL A 170 1.88 10.78 12.51
CA VAL A 170 0.96 10.57 13.64
C VAL A 170 -0.50 10.69 13.19
N ALA A 171 -0.83 11.68 12.36
CA ALA A 171 -2.17 11.87 11.83
C ALA A 171 -2.62 10.67 10.97
N TYR A 172 -1.75 10.12 10.11
CA TYR A 172 -2.08 8.93 9.30
C TYR A 172 -2.25 7.67 10.16
N ILE A 173 -1.49 7.51 11.25
CA ILE A 173 -1.72 6.42 12.22
C ILE A 173 -3.10 6.57 12.88
N VAL A 174 -3.49 7.77 13.28
CA VAL A 174 -4.81 8.03 13.85
C VAL A 174 -5.91 7.76 12.82
N VAL A 175 -5.74 8.21 11.58
CA VAL A 175 -6.67 7.94 10.47
C VAL A 175 -6.80 6.43 10.24
N PHE A 176 -5.70 5.68 10.27
CA PHE A 176 -5.71 4.22 10.15
C PHE A 176 -6.55 3.57 11.25
N LEU A 177 -6.35 3.97 12.52
CA LEU A 177 -7.10 3.43 13.66
C LEU A 177 -8.60 3.75 13.55
N ILE A 178 -8.94 4.98 13.17
CA ILE A 178 -10.33 5.38 12.97
C ILE A 178 -10.96 4.62 11.81
N ALA A 179 -10.27 4.52 10.68
CA ALA A 179 -10.75 3.80 9.51
C ALA A 179 -10.97 2.33 9.83
N LYS A 180 -10.01 1.69 10.50
CA LYS A 180 -10.13 0.29 10.93
C LYS A 180 -11.36 0.10 11.81
N PHE A 181 -11.51 0.91 12.87
CA PHE A 181 -12.65 0.80 13.78
C PHE A 181 -14.00 1.01 13.07
N ALA A 182 -14.07 2.00 12.16
CA ALA A 182 -15.29 2.30 11.42
C ALA A 182 -15.66 1.17 10.45
N LEU A 183 -14.67 0.58 9.79
CA LEU A 183 -14.87 -0.51 8.83
C LEU A 183 -15.20 -1.83 9.53
N ASP A 184 -14.53 -2.16 10.65
CA ASP A 184 -14.86 -3.30 11.50
C ASP A 184 -16.32 -3.20 12.00
N TRP A 185 -16.75 -1.99 12.40
CA TRP A 185 -18.15 -1.75 12.81
C TRP A 185 -19.13 -1.92 11.66
N LEU A 186 -18.78 -1.46 10.46
CA LEU A 186 -19.60 -1.64 9.26
C LEU A 186 -19.69 -3.11 8.85
N ALA A 187 -18.58 -3.85 8.92
CA ALA A 187 -18.56 -5.28 8.64
C ALA A 187 -19.45 -6.08 9.61
N ALA A 188 -19.56 -5.64 10.87
CA ALA A 188 -20.43 -6.28 11.86
C ALA A 188 -21.93 -6.07 11.60
N LEU A 189 -22.32 -5.13 10.70
CA LEU A 189 -23.69 -4.85 10.33
C LEU A 189 -24.19 -5.64 9.10
N VAL A 190 -23.27 -6.28 8.34
CA VAL A 190 -23.53 -6.98 7.07
C VAL A 190 -23.43 -8.48 7.27
#